data_d14556510fdcc0f5333ef6d62361b5ea
#
_entry.id   d14556510fdcc0f5333ef6d62361b5ea
#
_cell.length_a   1.000
_cell.length_b   1.000
_cell.length_c   1.000
_cell.angle_alpha   90.00
_cell.angle_beta   90.00
_cell.angle_gamma   90.00
#
_symmetry.space_group_name_H-M   'P 1'
#
loop_
_entity.id
_entity.type
_entity.pdbx_description
1 polymer ?
#
loop_
_entity_poly.entity_id
_entity_poly.type
_entity_poly.pdbx_seq_one_letter_code
_entity_poly.pdbx_strand_id
1 'polypeptide(L)'
;MANEIRLRQRPNKYGGSEFTIINAKLLRKPFRNFEGRPTKIHPQGGIREFCIAIEDPEIAQELAAFGFNVKTLTNRDGMYDDDLHYLSIKVNYRDRYGEPIKYPPRFKIFTANNECYYEENDIKALDAAELVDVKIKFSPHYNKVGDKEYQTPYLNLFQATMVDDFAFDDEDDDDMPFDV
;
A
#
# COMPACT_ATOMS: atom_id res chain seq x y z
N MET A 1 -6.86 21.58 7.51
CA MET A 1 -7.87 20.63 7.02
C MET A 1 -7.19 19.42 6.44
N ALA A 2 -7.65 18.25 6.84
CA ALA A 2 -7.16 17.04 6.22
C ALA A 2 -7.57 16.99 4.76
N ASN A 3 -6.64 16.69 3.88
CA ASN A 3 -6.95 16.53 2.47
C ASN A 3 -7.78 15.26 2.26
N GLU A 4 -8.81 15.38 1.46
CA GLU A 4 -9.64 14.24 1.15
C GLU A 4 -8.93 13.29 0.20
N ILE A 5 -9.19 12.01 0.38
CA ILE A 5 -8.71 10.98 -0.54
C ILE A 5 -9.43 11.16 -1.89
N ARG A 6 -8.68 11.02 -2.96
CA ARG A 6 -9.22 11.14 -4.32
C ARG A 6 -8.79 9.97 -5.16
N LEU A 7 -9.72 9.47 -5.95
CA LEU A 7 -9.48 8.38 -6.89
C LEU A 7 -9.62 8.89 -8.31
N ARG A 8 -8.67 8.51 -9.15
CA ARG A 8 -8.72 8.77 -10.59
C ARG A 8 -8.43 7.47 -11.34
N GLN A 9 -9.19 7.23 -12.39
CA GLN A 9 -8.97 6.12 -13.29
C GLN A 9 -8.65 6.67 -14.68
N ARG A 10 -7.58 6.18 -15.28
CA ARG A 10 -7.19 6.57 -16.64
C ARG A 10 -6.78 5.35 -17.44
N PRO A 11 -7.04 5.33 -18.76
CA PRO A 11 -6.46 4.30 -19.59
C PRO A 11 -4.95 4.44 -19.64
N ASN A 12 -4.22 3.32 -19.60
CA ASN A 12 -2.79 3.34 -19.78
C ASN A 12 -2.44 3.18 -21.25
N LYS A 13 -1.17 3.38 -21.58
CA LYS A 13 -0.71 3.31 -22.98
C LYS A 13 -0.80 1.91 -23.59
N TYR A 14 -1.05 0.90 -22.79
CA TYR A 14 -1.16 -0.49 -23.23
C TYR A 14 -2.61 -0.98 -23.34
N GLY A 15 -3.57 -0.07 -23.23
CA GLY A 15 -4.99 -0.41 -23.35
C GLY A 15 -5.66 -0.87 -22.07
N GLY A 16 -4.92 -0.95 -20.95
CA GLY A 16 -5.48 -1.24 -19.64
C GLY A 16 -5.87 0.01 -18.89
N SER A 17 -6.17 -0.16 -17.61
CA SER A 17 -6.50 0.94 -16.71
C SER A 17 -5.38 1.16 -15.69
N GLU A 18 -5.20 2.42 -15.32
CA GLU A 18 -4.34 2.79 -14.20
C GLU A 18 -5.15 3.63 -13.22
N PHE A 19 -5.07 3.28 -11.97
CA PHE A 19 -5.73 3.99 -10.89
C PHE A 19 -4.72 4.83 -10.13
N THR A 20 -5.11 6.05 -9.80
CA THR A 20 -4.32 6.95 -8.97
C THR A 20 -5.13 7.31 -7.74
N ILE A 21 -4.55 7.09 -6.57
CA ILE A 21 -5.14 7.53 -5.31
C ILE A 21 -4.26 8.63 -4.74
N ILE A 22 -4.87 9.78 -4.50
CA ILE A 22 -4.20 10.96 -3.94
C ILE A 22 -4.64 11.10 -2.49
N ASN A 23 -3.71 11.48 -1.62
CA ASN A 23 -3.93 11.60 -0.17
C ASN A 23 -4.30 10.26 0.47
N ALA A 24 -3.67 9.20 0.01
CA ALA A 24 -3.87 7.88 0.58
C ALA A 24 -3.35 7.83 2.01
N LYS A 25 -4.04 7.06 2.85
CA LYS A 25 -3.59 6.80 4.22
C LYS A 25 -3.21 5.34 4.33
N LEU A 26 -1.96 5.08 4.70
CA LEU A 26 -1.50 3.72 4.90
C LEU A 26 -1.89 3.22 6.29
N LEU A 27 -2.32 1.97 6.35
CA LEU A 27 -2.47 1.30 7.62
C LEU A 27 -1.09 0.93 8.15
N ARG A 28 -1.01 0.80 9.48
CA ARG A 28 0.23 0.40 10.16
C ARG A 28 0.39 -1.12 10.15
N LYS A 29 1.52 -1.61 10.61
CA LYS A 29 1.69 -3.05 10.83
C LYS A 29 0.51 -3.62 11.60
N PRO A 30 0.03 -4.82 11.30
CA PRO A 30 0.57 -5.77 10.33
C PRO A 30 0.15 -5.53 8.88
N PHE A 31 -0.60 -4.47 8.62
CA PHE A 31 -1.16 -4.16 7.29
C PHE A 31 -0.17 -3.42 6.39
N ARG A 32 1.09 -3.38 6.76
CA ARG A 32 2.14 -2.73 5.99
C ARG A 32 3.38 -3.62 6.05
N ASN A 33 3.81 -4.11 4.89
CA ASN A 33 4.92 -5.05 4.80
C ASN A 33 5.73 -4.83 3.53
N PHE A 34 6.46 -3.72 3.49
CA PHE A 34 7.38 -3.41 2.40
C PHE A 34 8.65 -4.27 2.45
N GLU A 35 9.00 -4.76 3.63
CA GLU A 35 10.17 -5.61 3.82
C GLU A 35 9.99 -7.01 3.24
N GLY A 36 8.76 -7.51 3.22
CA GLY A 36 8.50 -8.89 2.83
C GLY A 36 8.73 -9.88 3.96
N ARG A 37 8.44 -9.48 5.20
CA ARG A 37 8.58 -10.33 6.38
C ARG A 37 7.67 -11.55 6.29
N PRO A 38 8.09 -12.69 6.88
CA PRO A 38 7.19 -13.83 7.00
C PRO A 38 5.91 -13.46 7.75
N THR A 39 4.80 -14.01 7.28
CA THR A 39 3.49 -13.82 7.91
C THR A 39 2.82 -15.18 8.08
N LYS A 40 1.69 -15.21 8.78
CA LYS A 40 0.93 -16.46 8.92
C LYS A 40 0.46 -17.04 7.59
N ILE A 41 0.11 -16.15 6.66
CA ILE A 41 -0.36 -16.55 5.33
C ILE A 41 0.82 -16.89 4.44
N HIS A 42 1.95 -16.20 4.61
CA HIS A 42 3.16 -16.42 3.81
C HIS A 42 4.36 -16.69 4.73
N PRO A 43 4.45 -17.92 5.30
CA PRO A 43 5.48 -18.23 6.29
C PRO A 43 6.91 -18.10 5.80
N GLN A 44 7.13 -18.20 4.48
CA GLN A 44 8.47 -18.09 3.91
C GLN A 44 8.89 -16.64 3.64
N GLY A 45 7.96 -15.69 3.78
CA GLY A 45 8.24 -14.30 3.47
C GLY A 45 8.36 -14.03 1.97
N GLY A 46 8.89 -12.86 1.64
CA GLY A 46 9.11 -12.46 0.24
C GLY A 46 7.93 -11.78 -0.43
N ILE A 47 6.79 -11.74 0.22
CA ILE A 47 5.60 -11.06 -0.29
C ILE A 47 5.55 -9.66 0.30
N ARG A 48 5.61 -8.66 -0.57
CA ARG A 48 5.52 -7.27 -0.18
C ARG A 48 4.16 -6.72 -0.54
N GLU A 49 3.52 -6.11 0.43
CA GLU A 49 2.22 -5.49 0.24
C GLU A 49 1.96 -4.46 1.33
N PHE A 50 1.05 -3.56 1.07
CA PHE A 50 0.61 -2.60 2.07
C PHE A 50 -0.86 -2.31 1.86
N CYS A 51 -1.55 -1.92 2.93
CA CYS A 51 -2.97 -1.60 2.85
C CYS A 51 -3.18 -0.10 3.01
N ILE A 52 -4.13 0.41 2.25
CA ILE A 52 -4.57 1.80 2.37
C ILE A 52 -5.98 1.83 2.90
N ALA A 53 -6.26 2.79 3.78
CA ALA A 53 -7.59 3.02 4.31
C ALA A 53 -8.46 3.71 3.25
N ILE A 54 -9.67 3.21 3.06
CA ILE A 54 -10.65 3.81 2.16
C ILE A 54 -11.79 4.34 3.02
N GLU A 55 -11.67 5.58 3.47
CA GLU A 55 -12.65 6.20 4.35
C GLU A 55 -13.92 6.64 3.63
N ASP A 56 -13.81 6.94 2.33
CA ASP A 56 -14.94 7.37 1.52
C ASP A 56 -15.71 6.16 0.99
N PRO A 57 -16.97 5.97 1.40
CA PRO A 57 -17.75 4.82 0.93
C PRO A 57 -17.96 4.79 -0.58
N GLU A 58 -18.00 5.94 -1.23
CA GLU A 58 -18.16 5.99 -2.69
C GLU A 58 -16.93 5.45 -3.40
N ILE A 59 -15.75 5.78 -2.90
CA ILE A 59 -14.49 5.27 -3.44
C ILE A 59 -14.41 3.76 -3.20
N ALA A 60 -14.79 3.31 -2.01
CA ALA A 60 -14.81 1.87 -1.71
C ALA A 60 -15.74 1.11 -2.68
N GLN A 61 -16.93 1.65 -2.95
CA GLN A 61 -17.86 1.05 -3.89
C GLN A 61 -17.33 1.04 -5.32
N GLU A 62 -16.70 2.14 -5.73
CA GLU A 62 -16.15 2.24 -7.09
C GLU A 62 -15.02 1.21 -7.31
N LEU A 63 -14.14 1.06 -6.34
CA LEU A 63 -13.07 0.06 -6.41
C LEU A 63 -13.63 -1.35 -6.40
N ALA A 64 -14.61 -1.63 -5.54
CA ALA A 64 -15.25 -2.93 -5.49
C ALA A 64 -16.00 -3.26 -6.78
N ALA A 65 -16.68 -2.27 -7.36
CA ALA A 65 -17.41 -2.45 -8.62
C ALA A 65 -16.49 -2.76 -9.78
N PHE A 66 -15.26 -2.25 -9.75
CA PHE A 66 -14.26 -2.60 -10.77
C PHE A 66 -13.78 -4.04 -10.63
N GLY A 67 -13.84 -4.60 -9.44
CA GLY A 67 -13.42 -5.98 -9.18
C GLY A 67 -12.30 -6.11 -8.15
N PHE A 68 -11.88 -5.01 -7.53
CA PHE A 68 -10.89 -5.08 -6.46
C PHE A 68 -11.51 -5.63 -5.17
N ASN A 69 -10.70 -6.37 -4.43
CA ASN A 69 -11.14 -6.95 -3.16
C ASN A 69 -10.99 -5.94 -2.03
N VAL A 70 -11.98 -5.06 -1.90
CA VAL A 70 -12.04 -4.11 -0.80
C VAL A 70 -12.52 -4.84 0.45
N LYS A 71 -11.68 -4.84 1.47
CA LYS A 71 -11.96 -5.54 2.74
C LYS A 71 -12.49 -4.57 3.78
N THR A 72 -13.11 -5.12 4.80
CA THR A 72 -13.65 -4.35 5.91
C THR A 72 -13.04 -4.83 7.20
N LEU A 73 -12.45 -3.90 7.96
CA LEU A 73 -11.97 -4.16 9.30
C LEU A 73 -13.09 -3.77 10.26
N THR A 74 -13.66 -4.78 10.92
CA THR A 74 -14.81 -4.58 11.80
C THR A 74 -14.38 -3.84 13.07
N ASN A 75 -15.17 -2.85 13.46
CA ASN A 75 -14.91 -2.05 14.66
C ASN A 75 -15.41 -2.77 15.93
N ARG A 76 -14.77 -3.90 16.26
CA ARG A 76 -15.21 -4.73 17.41
C ARG A 76 -14.96 -4.07 18.76
N ASP A 77 -13.89 -3.27 18.87
CA ASP A 77 -13.45 -2.74 20.15
C ASP A 77 -13.69 -1.24 20.28
N GLY A 78 -14.46 -0.67 19.38
CA GLY A 78 -14.73 0.77 19.40
C GLY A 78 -13.53 1.64 19.09
N MET A 79 -12.49 1.08 18.43
CA MET A 79 -11.28 1.81 18.09
C MET A 79 -11.47 2.82 16.96
N TYR A 80 -12.51 2.65 16.17
CA TYR A 80 -12.86 3.53 15.06
C TYR A 80 -14.30 3.97 15.22
N ASP A 81 -14.66 5.07 14.59
CA ASP A 81 -16.05 5.54 14.61
C ASP A 81 -16.97 4.59 13.84
N ASP A 82 -16.46 4.04 12.74
CA ASP A 82 -17.18 3.11 11.87
C ASP A 82 -16.25 1.99 11.44
N ASP A 83 -16.82 0.97 10.79
CA ASP A 83 -16.00 -0.06 10.16
C ASP A 83 -15.12 0.57 9.10
N LEU A 84 -13.89 0.11 9.03
CA LEU A 84 -12.87 0.66 8.13
C LEU A 84 -12.73 -0.22 6.89
N HIS A 85 -12.96 0.38 5.72
CA HIS A 85 -12.65 -0.28 4.45
C HIS A 85 -11.19 -0.08 4.11
N TYR A 86 -10.56 -1.11 3.55
CA TYR A 86 -9.18 -1.01 3.14
C TYR A 86 -8.89 -1.86 1.90
N LEU A 87 -7.84 -1.50 1.20
CA LEU A 87 -7.40 -2.19 -0.01
C LEU A 87 -5.92 -2.55 0.13
N SER A 88 -5.60 -3.83 -0.12
CA SER A 88 -4.22 -4.31 -0.14
C SER A 88 -3.63 -4.14 -1.53
N ILE A 89 -2.46 -3.50 -1.60
CA ILE A 89 -1.75 -3.25 -2.85
C ILE A 89 -0.45 -4.03 -2.85
N LYS A 90 -0.22 -4.80 -3.91
CA LYS A 90 0.96 -5.66 -4.05
C LYS A 90 2.14 -4.88 -4.62
N VAL A 91 3.32 -5.18 -4.11
CA VAL A 91 4.58 -4.59 -4.55
C VAL A 91 5.44 -5.70 -5.14
N ASN A 92 5.44 -5.82 -6.46
CA ASN A 92 6.14 -6.89 -7.16
C ASN A 92 7.33 -6.37 -7.95
N TYR A 93 8.50 -6.92 -7.67
CA TYR A 93 9.72 -6.66 -8.44
C TYR A 93 10.07 -7.80 -9.37
N ARG A 94 9.47 -8.97 -9.17
CA ARG A 94 9.77 -10.17 -9.94
C ARG A 94 8.50 -10.85 -10.41
N ASP A 95 8.62 -11.57 -11.52
CA ASP A 95 7.51 -12.35 -12.02
C ASP A 95 7.40 -13.69 -11.26
N ARG A 96 6.45 -14.52 -11.65
CA ARG A 96 6.22 -15.82 -11.02
C ARG A 96 7.39 -16.79 -11.14
N TYR A 97 8.31 -16.52 -12.08
CA TYR A 97 9.52 -17.34 -12.29
C TYR A 97 10.74 -16.79 -11.56
N GLY A 98 10.57 -15.72 -10.77
CA GLY A 98 11.67 -15.10 -10.05
C GLY A 98 12.52 -14.15 -10.87
N GLU A 99 12.12 -13.86 -12.11
CA GLU A 99 12.85 -12.95 -12.99
C GLU A 99 12.41 -11.51 -12.76
N PRO A 100 13.32 -10.54 -12.85
CA PRO A 100 12.94 -9.13 -12.73
C PRO A 100 11.90 -8.73 -13.77
N ILE A 101 10.86 -8.02 -13.33
CA ILE A 101 9.86 -7.50 -14.26
C ILE A 101 10.40 -6.28 -14.99
N LYS A 102 9.88 -6.03 -16.19
CA LYS A 102 10.38 -4.96 -17.06
C LYS A 102 10.13 -3.56 -16.48
N TYR A 103 8.98 -3.38 -15.82
CA TYR A 103 8.60 -2.10 -15.25
C TYR A 103 8.30 -2.28 -13.76
N PRO A 104 9.34 -2.31 -12.92
CA PRO A 104 9.14 -2.46 -11.48
C PRO A 104 8.49 -1.22 -10.88
N PRO A 105 7.88 -1.34 -9.70
CA PRO A 105 7.30 -0.18 -9.03
C PRO A 105 8.39 0.83 -8.70
N ARG A 106 8.02 2.11 -8.75
CA ARG A 106 8.92 3.21 -8.41
C ARG A 106 8.49 3.84 -7.11
N PHE A 107 9.46 4.10 -6.25
CA PHE A 107 9.24 4.74 -4.96
C PHE A 107 9.98 6.07 -4.93
N LYS A 108 9.20 7.16 -4.94
CA LYS A 108 9.72 8.51 -4.88
C LYS A 108 9.41 9.07 -3.50
N ILE A 109 10.45 9.29 -2.72
CA ILE A 109 10.30 9.69 -1.32
C ILE A 109 10.92 11.05 -1.12
N PHE A 110 10.12 11.96 -0.56
CA PHE A 110 10.56 13.29 -0.19
C PHE A 110 10.86 13.33 1.30
N THR A 111 11.97 13.94 1.66
CA THR A 111 12.28 14.31 3.02
C THR A 111 12.36 15.84 3.11
N ALA A 112 12.64 16.39 4.29
CA ALA A 112 12.67 17.83 4.48
C ALA A 112 13.61 18.55 3.51
N ASN A 113 14.69 17.89 3.10
CA ASN A 113 15.74 18.53 2.29
C ASN A 113 16.03 17.80 0.99
N ASN A 114 15.48 16.64 0.76
CA ASN A 114 15.86 15.79 -0.35
C ASN A 114 14.67 15.10 -0.99
N GLU A 115 14.88 14.78 -2.27
CA GLU A 115 14.03 13.88 -3.03
C GLU A 115 14.89 12.70 -3.44
N CYS A 116 14.43 11.48 -3.20
CA CYS A 116 15.18 10.30 -3.62
C CYS A 116 14.27 9.20 -4.10
N TYR A 117 14.82 8.33 -4.94
CA TYR A 117 14.13 7.11 -5.36
C TYR A 117 14.66 5.95 -4.54
N TYR A 118 13.74 5.22 -3.89
CA TYR A 118 14.10 4.04 -3.12
C TYR A 118 14.18 2.83 -4.04
N GLU A 119 15.26 2.09 -3.90
CA GLU A 119 15.44 0.81 -4.57
C GLU A 119 14.76 -0.31 -3.77
N GLU A 120 14.74 -1.50 -4.34
CA GLU A 120 14.07 -2.66 -3.73
C GLU A 120 14.48 -2.89 -2.28
N ASN A 121 15.75 -2.75 -1.96
CA ASN A 121 16.25 -2.99 -0.60
C ASN A 121 16.02 -1.82 0.36
N ASP A 122 15.64 -0.66 -0.17
CA ASP A 122 15.45 0.54 0.64
C ASP A 122 14.03 0.65 1.20
N ILE A 123 13.06 0.05 0.52
CA ILE A 123 11.65 0.28 0.83
C ILE A 123 11.22 -0.28 2.19
N LYS A 124 11.99 -1.19 2.77
CA LYS A 124 11.72 -1.69 4.12
C LYS A 124 11.66 -0.57 5.18
N ALA A 125 12.37 0.53 4.92
CA ALA A 125 12.34 1.68 5.81
C ALA A 125 10.96 2.32 5.92
N LEU A 126 10.10 2.08 4.93
CA LEU A 126 8.74 2.64 4.92
C LEU A 126 7.79 1.91 5.88
N ASP A 127 8.16 0.74 6.38
CA ASP A 127 7.29 -0.03 7.25
C ASP A 127 6.99 0.68 8.58
N ALA A 128 7.97 1.40 9.11
CA ALA A 128 7.82 2.11 10.37
C ALA A 128 7.75 3.63 10.19
N ALA A 129 7.85 4.12 8.97
CA ALA A 129 7.91 5.55 8.71
C ALA A 129 6.53 6.20 8.81
N GLU A 130 6.50 7.43 9.29
CA GLU A 130 5.32 8.27 9.17
C GLU A 130 5.35 8.95 7.82
N LEU A 131 4.30 8.74 7.02
CA LEU A 131 4.22 9.20 5.65
C LEU A 131 3.02 10.12 5.48
N VAL A 132 3.24 11.23 4.78
CA VAL A 132 2.18 12.18 4.44
C VAL A 132 2.22 12.48 2.94
N ASP A 133 1.18 13.09 2.42
CA ASP A 133 1.03 13.43 1.01
C ASP A 133 1.26 12.22 0.11
N VAL A 134 0.66 11.11 0.47
CA VAL A 134 0.86 9.84 -0.23
C VAL A 134 0.04 9.81 -1.51
N LYS A 135 0.72 9.55 -2.62
CA LYS A 135 0.11 9.36 -3.92
C LYS A 135 0.54 7.99 -4.44
N ILE A 136 -0.46 7.21 -4.86
CA ILE A 136 -0.22 5.84 -5.29
C ILE A 136 -0.84 5.64 -6.67
N LYS A 137 -0.07 5.03 -7.57
CA LYS A 137 -0.58 4.58 -8.85
C LYS A 137 -0.46 3.07 -8.92
N PHE A 138 -1.52 2.41 -9.33
CA PHE A 138 -1.53 0.96 -9.46
C PHE A 138 -2.36 0.52 -10.66
N SER A 139 -2.07 -0.67 -11.14
CA SER A 139 -2.79 -1.27 -12.25
C SER A 139 -3.47 -2.55 -11.80
N PRO A 140 -4.66 -2.85 -12.34
CA PRO A 140 -5.35 -4.09 -12.02
C PRO A 140 -4.73 -5.26 -12.77
N HIS A 141 -4.59 -6.38 -12.08
CA HIS A 141 -4.22 -7.66 -12.69
C HIS A 141 -5.33 -8.66 -12.41
N TYR A 142 -5.85 -9.23 -13.45
CA TYR A 142 -6.92 -10.22 -13.34
C TYR A 142 -6.41 -11.49 -12.69
N ASN A 143 -7.15 -11.96 -11.69
CA ASN A 143 -6.88 -13.21 -11.00
C ASN A 143 -8.16 -14.03 -10.90
N LYS A 144 -7.98 -15.34 -11.02
CA LYS A 144 -9.07 -16.28 -10.81
C LYS A 144 -8.63 -17.33 -9.81
N VAL A 145 -9.35 -17.44 -8.69
CA VAL A 145 -9.11 -18.46 -7.67
C VAL A 145 -10.41 -19.24 -7.49
N GLY A 146 -10.40 -20.49 -7.94
CA GLY A 146 -11.63 -21.30 -7.99
C GLY A 146 -12.65 -20.65 -8.90
N ASP A 147 -13.84 -20.40 -8.39
CA ASP A 147 -14.92 -19.75 -9.13
C ASP A 147 -14.94 -18.23 -8.96
N LYS A 148 -14.03 -17.68 -8.15
CA LYS A 148 -13.99 -16.25 -7.90
C LYS A 148 -13.00 -15.55 -8.83
N GLU A 149 -13.48 -14.49 -9.45
CA GLU A 149 -12.68 -13.61 -10.28
C GLU A 149 -12.53 -12.27 -9.58
N TYR A 150 -11.32 -11.73 -9.55
CA TYR A 150 -11.08 -10.42 -8.98
C TYR A 150 -9.85 -9.78 -9.60
N GLN A 151 -9.75 -8.46 -9.40
CA GLN A 151 -8.61 -7.68 -9.84
C GLN A 151 -7.68 -7.48 -8.66
N THR A 152 -6.41 -7.75 -8.84
CA THR A 152 -5.39 -7.48 -7.83
C THR A 152 -4.64 -6.21 -8.18
N PRO A 153 -4.55 -5.23 -7.27
CA PRO A 153 -3.81 -4.01 -7.57
C PRO A 153 -2.31 -4.24 -7.41
N TYR A 154 -1.56 -3.95 -8.47
CA TYR A 154 -0.09 -3.97 -8.47
C TYR A 154 0.44 -2.56 -8.57
N LEU A 155 1.33 -2.21 -7.65
CA LEU A 155 1.89 -0.88 -7.55
C LEU A 155 2.75 -0.51 -8.74
N ASN A 156 2.51 0.69 -9.31
CA ASN A 156 3.35 1.29 -10.34
C ASN A 156 4.20 2.42 -9.78
N LEU A 157 3.61 3.25 -8.92
CA LEU A 157 4.30 4.39 -8.32
C LEU A 157 3.80 4.61 -6.90
N PHE A 158 4.75 4.79 -6.00
CA PHE A 158 4.51 5.22 -4.63
C PHE A 158 5.26 6.51 -4.40
N GLN A 159 4.55 7.58 -4.10
CA GLN A 159 5.14 8.87 -3.82
C GLN A 159 4.65 9.34 -2.47
N ALA A 160 5.56 9.74 -1.60
CA ALA A 160 5.20 10.18 -0.26
C ALA A 160 6.25 11.11 0.31
N THR A 161 5.86 11.89 1.31
CA THR A 161 6.79 12.66 2.12
C THR A 161 6.98 11.94 3.44
N MET A 162 8.21 11.62 3.78
CA MET A 162 8.56 11.01 5.05
C MET A 162 8.70 12.12 6.09
N VAL A 163 7.93 12.00 7.15
CA VAL A 163 8.03 12.93 8.26
C VAL A 163 9.26 12.56 9.05
N ASP A 164 10.20 13.50 9.08
CA ASP A 164 11.46 13.28 9.75
C ASP A 164 11.30 13.75 11.19
N ASP A 165 11.31 12.79 12.08
CA ASP A 165 11.06 13.05 13.47
C ASP A 165 12.35 12.94 14.27
N PHE A 166 13.11 14.01 14.28
CA PHE A 166 14.39 14.08 14.98
C PHE A 166 14.30 13.97 16.48
N ALA A 167 13.10 14.16 17.02
CA ALA A 167 12.91 14.16 18.45
C ALA A 167 12.87 12.76 19.02
N PHE A 168 12.70 11.77 18.19
CA PHE A 168 12.58 10.38 18.63
C PHE A 168 13.77 9.60 18.15
N ASP A 169 14.75 9.55 19.01
CA ASP A 169 15.85 8.66 18.80
C ASP A 169 15.35 7.23 18.74
N ASP A 170 16.03 6.43 17.99
CA ASP A 170 15.67 5.05 17.73
C ASP A 170 15.62 4.18 19.00
N GLU A 171 15.99 4.73 20.13
CA GLU A 171 16.02 4.02 21.39
C GLU A 171 14.65 3.54 21.86
N ASP A 172 13.60 4.26 21.48
CA ASP A 172 12.24 3.91 21.89
C ASP A 172 11.59 2.86 21.00
N ASP A 173 12.17 2.61 19.84
CA ASP A 173 11.58 1.68 18.87
C ASP A 173 11.83 0.22 19.26
N ASP A 174 12.83 -0.04 20.06
CA ASP A 174 13.18 -1.40 20.46
C ASP A 174 12.18 -1.99 21.47
N ASP A 175 11.43 -1.14 22.14
CA ASP A 175 10.49 -1.57 23.17
C ASP A 175 9.05 -1.66 22.71
N MET A 176 8.77 -1.36 21.45
CA MET A 176 7.39 -1.42 20.97
C MET A 176 7.00 -2.87 20.68
N PRO A 177 5.99 -3.39 21.39
CA PRO A 177 5.52 -4.75 21.11
C PRO A 177 4.76 -4.72 19.80
N PHE A 178 5.40 -5.14 18.75
CA PHE A 178 4.70 -5.40 17.51
C PHE A 178 4.19 -6.81 17.56
N ASP A 179 2.98 -6.95 18.02
CA ASP A 179 2.27 -8.19 17.88
C ASP A 179 1.76 -8.29 16.45
N VAL A 180 2.48 -9.00 15.71
CA VAL A 180 2.08 -9.28 14.33
C VAL A 180 1.54 -10.68 14.26
#